data_8ecf79954a6fa030b70e373c551afc5f
#
_entry.id   8ecf79954a6fa030b70e373c551afc5f
#
_cell.length_a   1.000
_cell.length_b   1.000
_cell.length_c   1.000
_cell.angle_alpha   90.00
_cell.angle_beta   90.00
_cell.angle_gamma   90.00
#
_symmetry.space_group_name_H-M   'P 1'
#
loop_
_entity.id
_entity.type
_entity.pdbx_description
1 polymer ?
#
loop_
_entity_poly.entity_id
_entity_poly.type
_entity_poly.pdbx_seq_one_letter_code
_entity_poly.pdbx_strand_id
1 'polypeptide(L)'
;MGASGRHGPPRWVRLRGYAVPPTMTADATAAREAGDWRGACAAAGVDVAVDLVEVRREHGRRGADAVEEELAHFAPDLLRWHLPRVPDLMSLSPRTNAVLTPLDPDAPLLILSPPDSVWGPQRMTLRTARRPALKGTSFYDAPRHLWDARRADELRHAWGGSEDRPPQLEVDARPVPADRLGAGGDRAAHTERILAMMDRGQHVRAWREAGIELDTSEPSDPDRPLRRLEAHGLWPVGLADEARRLAGLYHVRTFNLGDPYPPAAVSVAADGSVTARLVDRTSGRSQPYIPAPVCRVPPDLWLLRHGRITPEDWHPLVRASLFPRLGPPARSRPQDGPPAVRVRCRGEWHRVGVHGGRIAALDHDAAEERREAVVRALGGTSSGCHAVVSAWTEGNGRLPKLLRHQRQETFERMYHGDTRFVLAMLDSGRLDPRMRGWEGLTLLHMLVYLDHEPLLSRVLAAGVPVDARDRHGRTPLYVAVVHGGSAGLVRDLRRAGADLGAADHRGLTVRDRIRMAKRSDLDR
;
A
#
# COMPACT_ATOMS: atom_id res chain seq x y z
N MET A 1 -16.82 16.55 -9.02
CA MET A 1 -16.14 15.35 -8.50
C MET A 1 -16.76 14.10 -9.12
N GLY A 2 -16.56 13.99 -10.45
CA GLY A 2 -16.94 12.82 -11.23
C GLY A 2 -15.88 11.74 -11.13
N ALA A 3 -16.26 10.50 -11.04
CA ALA A 3 -15.59 9.27 -11.51
C ALA A 3 -14.17 8.88 -10.99
N SER A 4 -13.54 9.50 -10.01
CA SER A 4 -12.54 8.78 -9.20
C SER A 4 -13.21 7.70 -8.30
N GLY A 5 -14.47 7.45 -8.55
CA GLY A 5 -15.37 6.62 -7.77
C GLY A 5 -15.26 5.11 -7.96
N ARG A 6 -14.38 4.59 -8.83
CA ARG A 6 -14.22 3.12 -8.92
C ARG A 6 -13.34 2.54 -7.82
N HIS A 7 -12.55 3.37 -7.14
CA HIS A 7 -11.66 2.94 -6.04
C HIS A 7 -12.00 3.71 -4.76
N GLY A 8 -13.26 3.65 -4.38
CA GLY A 8 -13.89 4.49 -3.39
C GLY A 8 -13.18 4.62 -2.04
N PRO A 9 -13.56 5.65 -1.26
CA PRO A 9 -13.02 6.03 0.04
C PRO A 9 -12.75 4.87 1.02
N PRO A 10 -13.60 3.83 1.11
CA PRO A 10 -13.39 2.73 2.05
C PRO A 10 -12.09 1.94 1.83
N ARG A 11 -11.58 1.86 0.60
CA ARG A 11 -10.33 1.13 0.31
C ARG A 11 -9.11 1.91 0.80
N TRP A 12 -9.05 3.21 0.58
CA TRP A 12 -7.95 4.06 1.06
C TRP A 12 -7.88 4.13 2.57
N VAL A 13 -9.02 4.22 3.27
CA VAL A 13 -9.07 4.15 4.74
C VAL A 13 -8.44 2.86 5.25
N ARG A 14 -8.85 1.72 4.69
CA ARG A 14 -8.26 0.42 5.06
C ARG A 14 -6.77 0.34 4.74
N LEU A 15 -6.38 0.82 3.54
CA LEU A 15 -4.98 0.84 3.13
C LEU A 15 -4.10 1.57 4.13
N ARG A 16 -4.52 2.75 4.62
CA ARG A 16 -3.75 3.51 5.60
C ARG A 16 -3.52 2.72 6.88
N GLY A 17 -4.52 1.95 7.32
CA GLY A 17 -4.38 1.09 8.50
C GLY A 17 -3.60 -0.20 8.30
N TYR A 18 -3.46 -0.69 7.06
CA TYR A 18 -2.90 -2.04 6.81
C TYR A 18 -1.55 -2.03 6.11
N ALA A 19 -1.36 -1.16 5.12
CA ALA A 19 -0.14 -1.15 4.31
C ALA A 19 1.03 -0.41 4.97
N VAL A 20 0.72 0.54 5.86
CA VAL A 20 1.68 1.25 6.71
C VAL A 20 1.04 1.38 8.10
N PRO A 21 0.97 0.27 8.86
CA PRO A 21 0.32 0.29 10.17
C PRO A 21 1.07 1.16 11.18
N PRO A 22 0.39 1.69 12.22
CA PRO A 22 1.03 2.52 13.25
C PRO A 22 2.24 1.86 13.92
N THR A 23 2.23 0.53 14.05
CA THR A 23 3.38 -0.22 14.58
C THR A 23 4.61 -0.13 13.67
N MET A 24 4.42 -0.20 12.35
CA MET A 24 5.49 -0.02 11.37
C MET A 24 6.12 1.37 11.48
N THR A 25 5.28 2.42 11.52
CA THR A 25 5.77 3.81 11.62
C THR A 25 6.48 4.07 12.94
N ALA A 26 5.98 3.51 14.05
CA ALA A 26 6.61 3.65 15.36
C ALA A 26 8.00 3.00 15.39
N ASP A 27 8.13 1.76 14.87
CA ASP A 27 9.39 1.04 14.85
C ASP A 27 10.40 1.66 13.89
N ALA A 28 9.96 2.04 12.67
CA ALA A 28 10.82 2.70 11.70
C ALA A 28 11.33 4.05 12.22
N THR A 29 10.46 4.83 12.89
CA THR A 29 10.84 6.09 13.52
C THR A 29 11.85 5.86 14.64
N ALA A 30 11.58 4.92 15.56
CA ALA A 30 12.48 4.63 16.68
C ALA A 30 13.87 4.17 16.20
N ALA A 31 13.91 3.28 15.19
CA ALA A 31 15.18 2.83 14.61
C ALA A 31 15.95 3.98 13.95
N ARG A 32 15.27 4.81 13.15
CA ARG A 32 15.87 5.97 12.47
C ARG A 32 16.41 6.98 13.48
N GLU A 33 15.67 7.31 14.54
CA GLU A 33 16.10 8.23 15.60
C GLU A 33 17.28 7.69 16.42
N ALA A 34 17.43 6.36 16.50
CA ALA A 34 18.60 5.69 17.09
C ALA A 34 19.79 5.59 16.11
N GLY A 35 19.69 6.10 14.89
CA GLY A 35 20.72 5.97 13.85
C GLY A 35 20.77 4.59 13.16
N ASP A 36 19.84 3.70 13.48
CA ASP A 36 19.73 2.38 12.85
C ASP A 36 18.85 2.43 11.59
N TRP A 37 19.41 2.93 10.51
CA TRP A 37 18.72 2.99 9.23
C TRP A 37 18.36 1.61 8.66
N ARG A 38 19.16 0.55 8.99
CA ARG A 38 18.85 -0.83 8.59
C ARG A 38 17.61 -1.36 9.32
N GLY A 39 17.52 -1.09 10.62
CA GLY A 39 16.34 -1.39 11.42
C GLY A 39 15.10 -0.65 10.92
N ALA A 40 15.23 0.62 10.52
CA ALA A 40 14.14 1.38 9.91
C ALA A 40 13.67 0.75 8.59
N CYS A 41 14.60 0.33 7.73
CA CYS A 41 14.30 -0.41 6.50
C CYS A 41 13.58 -1.73 6.80
N ALA A 42 14.10 -2.52 7.74
CA ALA A 42 13.48 -3.80 8.12
C ALA A 42 12.05 -3.61 8.64
N ALA A 43 11.83 -2.62 9.51
CA ALA A 43 10.51 -2.28 10.03
C ALA A 43 9.50 -1.92 8.92
N ALA A 44 9.96 -1.21 7.87
CA ALA A 44 9.13 -0.80 6.73
C ALA A 44 9.01 -1.87 5.62
N GLY A 45 9.57 -3.07 5.82
CA GLY A 45 9.55 -4.15 4.83
C GLY A 45 10.43 -3.86 3.61
N VAL A 46 11.62 -3.29 3.85
CA VAL A 46 12.64 -3.00 2.83
C VAL A 46 13.84 -3.92 3.02
N ASP A 47 14.14 -4.70 2.00
CA ASP A 47 15.35 -5.51 1.91
C ASP A 47 16.51 -4.63 1.45
N VAL A 48 17.60 -4.60 2.21
CA VAL A 48 18.76 -3.74 1.94
C VAL A 48 19.79 -4.49 1.13
N ALA A 49 19.98 -4.07 -0.12
CA ALA A 49 21.03 -4.53 -1.02
C ALA A 49 22.11 -3.43 -1.25
N VAL A 50 22.26 -2.53 -0.28
CA VAL A 50 23.32 -1.49 -0.28
C VAL A 50 24.55 -2.03 0.42
N ASP A 51 25.65 -2.12 -0.32
CA ASP A 51 26.98 -2.43 0.20
C ASP A 51 27.84 -1.15 0.25
N LEU A 52 28.00 -0.59 1.44
CA LEU A 52 28.81 0.64 1.65
C LEU A 52 30.30 0.41 1.40
N VAL A 53 30.79 -0.84 1.51
CA VAL A 53 32.20 -1.17 1.19
C VAL A 53 32.41 -1.07 -0.31
N GLU A 54 31.47 -1.61 -1.10
CA GLU A 54 31.52 -1.51 -2.55
C GLU A 54 31.35 -0.06 -3.02
N VAL A 55 30.43 0.70 -2.44
CA VAL A 55 30.25 2.13 -2.71
C VAL A 55 31.55 2.90 -2.44
N ARG A 56 32.22 2.62 -1.33
CA ARG A 56 33.52 3.26 -1.00
C ARG A 56 34.60 2.91 -2.00
N ARG A 57 34.61 1.68 -2.49
CA ARG A 57 35.58 1.23 -3.51
C ARG A 57 35.36 1.92 -4.85
N GLU A 58 34.09 2.11 -5.26
CA GLU A 58 33.72 2.66 -6.58
C GLU A 58 33.68 4.19 -6.62
N HIS A 59 33.21 4.82 -5.54
CA HIS A 59 32.93 6.26 -5.46
C HIS A 59 33.81 6.99 -4.44
N GLY A 60 34.80 6.29 -3.85
CA GLY A 60 35.65 6.84 -2.82
C GLY A 60 34.97 7.08 -1.48
N ARG A 61 35.72 7.61 -0.53
CA ARG A 61 35.23 7.89 0.83
C ARG A 61 34.08 8.90 0.81
N ARG A 62 34.23 9.99 0.05
CA ARG A 62 33.19 11.04 -0.05
C ARG A 62 31.86 10.50 -0.55
N GLY A 63 31.87 9.67 -1.60
CA GLY A 63 30.65 9.07 -2.13
C GLY A 63 29.96 8.12 -1.14
N ALA A 64 30.75 7.35 -0.37
CA ALA A 64 30.22 6.48 0.67
C ALA A 64 29.62 7.28 1.84
N ASP A 65 30.35 8.30 2.33
CA ASP A 65 29.90 9.15 3.43
C ASP A 65 28.60 9.89 3.04
N ALA A 66 28.46 10.34 1.79
CA ALA A 66 27.23 10.97 1.29
C ALA A 66 26.05 10.00 1.23
N VAL A 67 26.26 8.75 0.80
CA VAL A 67 25.21 7.72 0.81
C VAL A 67 24.81 7.38 2.25
N GLU A 68 25.76 7.27 3.16
CA GLU A 68 25.49 6.98 4.57
C GLU A 68 24.67 8.10 5.23
N GLU A 69 25.00 9.36 4.92
CA GLU A 69 24.21 10.53 5.35
C GLU A 69 22.77 10.48 4.84
N GLU A 70 22.56 10.14 3.57
CA GLU A 70 21.19 9.99 3.02
C GLU A 70 20.43 8.85 3.68
N LEU A 71 21.09 7.72 3.95
CA LEU A 71 20.49 6.57 4.63
C LEU A 71 20.13 6.87 6.08
N ALA A 72 20.92 7.67 6.78
CA ALA A 72 20.65 8.09 8.16
C ALA A 72 19.31 8.88 8.28
N HIS A 73 18.92 9.58 7.22
CA HIS A 73 17.70 10.38 7.17
C HIS A 73 16.58 9.77 6.31
N PHE A 74 16.82 8.60 5.74
CA PHE A 74 15.84 7.87 4.96
C PHE A 74 14.67 7.40 5.84
N ALA A 75 13.45 7.77 5.48
CA ALA A 75 12.21 7.34 6.10
C ALA A 75 11.48 6.36 5.17
N PRO A 76 11.80 5.06 5.21
CA PRO A 76 11.26 4.07 4.29
C PRO A 76 9.75 3.85 4.45
N ASP A 77 9.22 4.02 5.64
CA ASP A 77 7.80 4.00 5.97
C ASP A 77 7.04 5.19 5.37
N LEU A 78 7.64 6.40 5.37
CA LEU A 78 7.11 7.58 4.70
C LEU A 78 7.04 7.38 3.19
N LEU A 79 8.12 6.86 2.59
CA LEU A 79 8.12 6.57 1.16
C LEU A 79 7.05 5.51 0.82
N ARG A 80 6.96 4.44 1.63
CA ARG A 80 5.93 3.40 1.49
C ARG A 80 4.51 3.96 1.56
N TRP A 81 4.28 4.99 2.38
CA TRP A 81 3.00 5.71 2.48
C TRP A 81 2.60 6.35 1.16
N HIS A 82 3.56 6.89 0.44
CA HIS A 82 3.37 7.65 -0.80
C HIS A 82 3.54 6.83 -2.09
N LEU A 83 4.10 5.62 -2.04
CA LEU A 83 4.33 4.81 -3.24
C LEU A 83 3.05 4.58 -4.05
N PRO A 84 3.15 4.60 -5.40
CA PRO A 84 2.04 4.26 -6.28
C PRO A 84 1.46 2.87 -5.99
N ARG A 85 0.14 2.75 -6.11
CA ARG A 85 -0.57 1.50 -5.82
C ARG A 85 -1.48 1.10 -6.96
N VAL A 86 -1.62 -0.22 -7.14
CA VAL A 86 -2.58 -0.79 -8.08
C VAL A 86 -3.99 -0.64 -7.49
N PRO A 87 -4.90 0.07 -8.16
CA PRO A 87 -6.15 0.52 -7.57
C PRO A 87 -7.05 -0.58 -7.00
N ASP A 88 -7.15 -1.72 -7.70
CA ASP A 88 -8.07 -2.79 -7.28
C ASP A 88 -7.54 -3.63 -6.11
N LEU A 89 -6.24 -3.83 -6.04
CA LEU A 89 -5.57 -4.66 -5.05
C LEU A 89 -4.96 -3.84 -3.91
N MET A 90 -4.75 -2.54 -4.13
CA MET A 90 -4.04 -1.63 -3.23
C MET A 90 -2.61 -2.08 -2.90
N SER A 91 -2.09 -3.05 -3.64
CA SER A 91 -0.69 -3.47 -3.60
C SER A 91 0.23 -2.41 -4.20
N LEU A 92 1.51 -2.45 -3.84
CA LEU A 92 2.52 -1.61 -4.47
C LEU A 92 2.51 -1.84 -5.98
N SER A 93 2.61 -0.76 -6.75
CA SER A 93 2.66 -0.83 -8.21
C SER A 93 3.98 -1.46 -8.63
N PRO A 94 3.99 -2.63 -9.32
CA PRO A 94 5.23 -3.31 -9.66
C PRO A 94 6.03 -2.53 -10.70
N ARG A 95 7.35 -2.67 -10.66
CA ARG A 95 8.29 -2.07 -11.61
C ARG A 95 8.28 -0.54 -11.66
N THR A 96 7.74 0.13 -10.65
CA THR A 96 7.78 1.59 -10.51
C THR A 96 8.90 1.98 -9.55
N ASN A 97 10.14 1.96 -10.02
CA ASN A 97 11.31 2.20 -9.19
C ASN A 97 11.42 3.68 -8.80
N ALA A 98 11.49 3.96 -7.51
CA ALA A 98 11.73 5.30 -6.99
C ALA A 98 13.23 5.59 -6.96
N VAL A 99 13.66 6.62 -7.67
CA VAL A 99 15.02 7.15 -7.61
C VAL A 99 15.07 8.16 -6.47
N LEU A 100 15.92 7.91 -5.48
CA LEU A 100 16.17 8.78 -4.35
C LEU A 100 17.46 9.54 -4.64
N THR A 101 17.32 10.74 -5.20
CA THR A 101 18.48 11.54 -5.63
C THR A 101 19.17 12.15 -4.42
N PRO A 102 20.46 11.85 -4.19
CA PRO A 102 21.23 12.42 -3.08
C PRO A 102 21.46 13.92 -3.26
N LEU A 103 21.74 14.63 -2.16
CA LEU A 103 22.12 16.04 -2.18
C LEU A 103 23.49 16.24 -2.84
N ASP A 104 24.45 15.33 -2.61
CA ASP A 104 25.73 15.35 -3.30
C ASP A 104 25.57 14.78 -4.73
N PRO A 105 25.81 15.58 -5.78
CA PRO A 105 25.62 15.14 -7.17
C PRO A 105 26.62 14.05 -7.59
N ASP A 106 27.74 13.91 -6.89
CA ASP A 106 28.77 12.90 -7.19
C ASP A 106 28.50 11.56 -6.50
N ALA A 107 27.55 11.53 -5.56
CA ALA A 107 27.16 10.29 -4.90
C ALA A 107 26.34 9.38 -5.83
N PRO A 108 26.46 8.04 -5.69
CA PRO A 108 25.58 7.13 -6.41
C PRO A 108 24.13 7.32 -5.97
N LEU A 109 23.21 7.05 -6.90
CA LEU A 109 21.77 7.10 -6.61
C LEU A 109 21.36 5.93 -5.70
N LEU A 110 20.41 6.18 -4.83
CA LEU A 110 19.64 5.16 -4.17
C LEU A 110 18.39 4.85 -4.98
N ILE A 111 18.07 3.58 -5.15
CA ILE A 111 16.86 3.14 -5.85
C ILE A 111 16.06 2.23 -4.93
N LEU A 112 14.82 2.59 -4.70
CA LEU A 112 13.84 1.72 -4.05
C LEU A 112 12.98 1.06 -5.11
N SER A 113 13.09 -0.27 -5.22
CA SER A 113 12.33 -1.11 -6.14
C SER A 113 11.17 -1.78 -5.40
N PRO A 114 9.93 -1.60 -5.86
CA PRO A 114 8.78 -2.36 -5.37
C PRO A 114 8.85 -3.82 -5.86
N PRO A 115 7.97 -4.72 -5.38
CA PRO A 115 7.94 -6.10 -5.86
C PRO A 115 7.66 -6.17 -7.37
N ASP A 116 8.16 -7.22 -8.03
CA ASP A 116 7.98 -7.43 -9.46
C ASP A 116 6.55 -7.82 -9.86
N SER A 117 5.76 -8.28 -8.91
CA SER A 117 4.39 -8.76 -9.12
C SER A 117 3.42 -8.17 -8.10
N VAL A 118 2.21 -7.85 -8.55
CA VAL A 118 1.11 -7.43 -7.68
C VAL A 118 0.71 -8.51 -6.67
N TRP A 119 0.94 -9.76 -7.01
CA TRP A 119 0.60 -10.93 -6.18
C TRP A 119 1.76 -11.38 -5.27
N GLY A 120 2.92 -10.75 -5.36
CA GLY A 120 4.08 -11.07 -4.53
C GLY A 120 4.03 -10.43 -3.14
N PRO A 121 4.99 -10.83 -2.27
CA PRO A 121 5.23 -10.15 -1.01
C PRO A 121 5.35 -8.65 -1.22
N GLN A 122 4.73 -7.87 -0.36
CA GLN A 122 4.76 -6.40 -0.45
C GLN A 122 6.07 -5.83 0.14
N ARG A 123 7.19 -6.51 -0.10
CA ARG A 123 8.54 -6.09 0.28
C ARG A 123 9.18 -5.30 -0.87
N MET A 124 10.03 -4.36 -0.51
CA MET A 124 10.76 -3.51 -1.44
C MET A 124 12.24 -3.81 -1.33
N THR A 125 13.04 -3.43 -2.33
CA THR A 125 14.49 -3.58 -2.28
C THR A 125 15.18 -2.23 -2.46
N LEU A 126 16.02 -1.84 -1.51
CA LEU A 126 16.86 -0.65 -1.58
C LEU A 126 18.27 -1.03 -2.07
N ARG A 127 18.73 -0.38 -3.14
CA ARG A 127 20.07 -0.61 -3.72
C ARG A 127 20.69 0.68 -4.20
N THR A 128 22.00 0.65 -4.39
CA THR A 128 22.73 1.72 -5.09
C THR A 128 22.73 1.46 -6.60
N ALA A 129 22.80 2.53 -7.37
CA ALA A 129 22.96 2.44 -8.83
C ALA A 129 23.66 3.68 -9.37
N ARG A 130 24.31 3.51 -10.53
CA ARG A 130 24.70 4.64 -11.37
C ARG A 130 23.44 5.34 -11.86
N ARG A 131 23.51 6.65 -12.13
CA ARG A 131 22.38 7.43 -12.61
C ARG A 131 21.73 6.76 -13.81
N PRO A 132 20.55 6.16 -13.70
CA PRO A 132 19.87 5.56 -14.83
C PRO A 132 19.37 6.67 -15.74
N ALA A 133 19.35 6.41 -17.05
CA ALA A 133 18.55 7.23 -17.93
C ALA A 133 17.08 7.02 -17.50
N LEU A 134 16.37 8.08 -17.11
CA LEU A 134 14.92 8.02 -16.94
C LEU A 134 14.29 7.77 -18.30
N LYS A 135 14.08 6.50 -18.64
CA LYS A 135 13.45 6.10 -19.89
C LYS A 135 12.22 5.26 -19.58
N GLY A 136 11.10 5.64 -20.18
CA GLY A 136 9.84 4.93 -20.01
C GLY A 136 9.26 5.03 -18.60
N THR A 137 8.40 4.07 -18.24
CA THR A 137 7.62 4.06 -17.00
C THR A 137 8.25 3.25 -15.87
N SER A 138 9.53 2.86 -15.99
CA SER A 138 10.19 1.99 -14.99
C SER A 138 10.86 2.74 -13.85
N PHE A 139 11.17 4.02 -14.03
CA PHE A 139 11.86 4.85 -13.05
C PHE A 139 11.21 6.22 -12.94
N TYR A 140 11.10 6.74 -11.73
CA TYR A 140 10.73 8.11 -11.48
C TYR A 140 11.61 8.70 -10.37
N ASP A 141 11.91 9.98 -10.43
CA ASP A 141 12.57 10.68 -9.35
C ASP A 141 11.55 10.98 -8.25
N ALA A 142 11.81 10.48 -7.05
CA ALA A 142 10.96 10.72 -5.90
C ALA A 142 11.33 12.05 -5.24
N PRO A 143 10.42 13.03 -5.16
CA PRO A 143 10.68 14.26 -4.42
C PRO A 143 11.08 13.97 -2.98
N ARG A 144 12.06 14.72 -2.45
CA ARG A 144 12.66 14.45 -1.15
C ARG A 144 11.65 14.45 0.01
N HIS A 145 10.66 15.30 -0.02
CA HIS A 145 9.61 15.36 1.00
C HIS A 145 8.78 14.06 1.12
N LEU A 146 8.90 13.13 0.17
CA LEU A 146 8.23 11.82 0.24
C LEU A 146 9.07 10.73 0.89
N TRP A 147 10.37 10.98 1.20
CA TRP A 147 11.26 9.93 1.72
C TRP A 147 12.37 10.41 2.66
N ASP A 148 12.75 11.70 2.63
CA ASP A 148 13.77 12.29 3.50
C ASP A 148 13.10 12.95 4.70
N ALA A 149 13.37 12.44 5.89
CA ALA A 149 12.76 12.97 7.12
C ALA A 149 13.10 14.45 7.38
N ARG A 150 14.24 14.95 6.90
CA ARG A 150 14.66 16.36 7.01
C ARG A 150 13.79 17.30 6.16
N ARG A 151 13.16 16.76 5.13
CA ARG A 151 12.41 17.51 4.11
C ARG A 151 10.92 17.21 4.12
N ALA A 152 10.47 16.40 5.08
CA ALA A 152 9.06 16.03 5.17
C ALA A 152 8.13 17.24 5.37
N ASP A 153 8.62 18.32 5.98
CA ASP A 153 7.89 19.59 6.16
C ASP A 153 7.54 20.30 4.85
N GLU A 154 8.30 20.07 3.77
CA GLU A 154 8.03 20.60 2.43
C GLU A 154 6.74 20.02 1.81
N LEU A 155 6.24 18.89 2.31
CA LEU A 155 5.05 18.22 1.79
C LEU A 155 3.82 19.13 1.78
N ARG A 156 3.62 19.95 2.83
CA ARG A 156 2.50 20.88 2.91
C ARG A 156 2.53 21.89 1.75
N HIS A 157 3.71 22.43 1.47
CA HIS A 157 3.90 23.34 0.34
C HIS A 157 3.69 22.63 -1.01
N ALA A 158 4.23 21.40 -1.16
CA ALA A 158 4.05 20.59 -2.37
C ALA A 158 2.57 20.28 -2.65
N TRP A 159 1.77 20.13 -1.60
CA TRP A 159 0.31 19.95 -1.73
C TRP A 159 -0.47 21.27 -1.82
N GLY A 160 0.21 22.40 -2.02
CA GLY A 160 -0.41 23.71 -2.22
C GLY A 160 -0.89 24.39 -0.95
N GLY A 161 -0.39 23.95 0.21
CA GLY A 161 -0.69 24.57 1.50
C GLY A 161 0.08 25.87 1.74
N SER A 162 -0.38 26.64 2.72
CA SER A 162 0.30 27.81 3.28
C SER A 162 1.27 27.41 4.40
N GLU A 163 1.90 28.36 5.07
CA GLU A 163 2.78 28.08 6.21
C GLU A 163 2.08 27.35 7.38
N ASP A 164 0.79 27.57 7.54
CA ASP A 164 0.03 27.13 8.72
C ASP A 164 -0.92 25.97 8.45
N ARG A 165 -1.40 25.82 7.21
CA ARG A 165 -2.48 24.88 6.89
C ARG A 165 -2.36 24.28 5.49
N PRO A 166 -2.81 23.03 5.28
CA PRO A 166 -3.04 22.49 3.95
C PRO A 166 -4.30 23.10 3.31
N PRO A 167 -4.49 22.96 1.98
CA PRO A 167 -5.70 23.45 1.34
C PRO A 167 -6.95 22.74 1.86
N GLN A 168 -8.07 23.45 1.94
CA GLN A 168 -9.39 22.98 2.36
C GLN A 168 -9.54 22.58 3.84
N LEU A 169 -8.48 22.71 4.63
CA LEU A 169 -8.46 22.39 6.06
C LEU A 169 -7.94 23.59 6.87
N GLU A 170 -8.47 23.75 8.06
CA GLU A 170 -7.99 24.72 9.04
C GLU A 170 -6.75 24.18 9.78
N VAL A 171 -6.10 25.03 10.56
CA VAL A 171 -4.89 24.67 11.34
C VAL A 171 -5.13 23.57 12.37
N ASP A 172 -6.36 23.36 12.77
CA ASP A 172 -6.81 22.30 13.69
C ASP A 172 -7.35 21.05 12.96
N ALA A 173 -7.08 20.96 11.65
CA ALA A 173 -7.49 19.89 10.76
C ALA A 173 -9.02 19.78 10.50
N ARG A 174 -9.81 20.75 10.92
CA ARG A 174 -11.23 20.81 10.55
C ARG A 174 -11.39 21.27 9.09
N PRO A 175 -12.42 20.82 8.38
CA PRO A 175 -12.72 21.35 7.06
C PRO A 175 -12.98 22.86 7.10
N VAL A 176 -12.37 23.60 6.17
CA VAL A 176 -12.71 25.01 5.94
C VAL A 176 -14.18 25.12 5.53
N PRO A 177 -14.99 25.99 6.16
CA PRO A 177 -16.38 26.23 5.77
C PRO A 177 -16.50 26.60 4.29
N ALA A 178 -17.57 26.14 3.64
CA ALA A 178 -17.73 26.29 2.19
C ALA A 178 -17.74 27.74 1.71
N ASP A 179 -18.27 28.65 2.53
CA ASP A 179 -18.32 30.11 2.28
C ASP A 179 -16.95 30.80 2.44
N ARG A 180 -16.00 30.15 3.10
CA ARG A 180 -14.64 30.64 3.30
C ARG A 180 -13.60 29.99 2.38
N LEU A 181 -13.98 28.97 1.62
CA LEU A 181 -13.07 28.29 0.69
C LEU A 181 -12.57 29.27 -0.38
N GLY A 182 -11.23 29.38 -0.49
CA GLY A 182 -10.57 30.28 -1.43
C GLY A 182 -10.61 31.75 -1.04
N ALA A 183 -11.18 32.09 0.12
CA ALA A 183 -11.12 33.45 0.66
C ALA A 183 -9.74 33.68 1.30
N GLY A 184 -9.07 34.76 0.89
CA GLY A 184 -7.75 35.12 1.36
C GLY A 184 -6.68 35.13 0.27
N GLY A 185 -5.48 35.59 0.65
CA GLY A 185 -4.34 35.79 -0.27
C GLY A 185 -3.26 34.73 -0.12
N ASP A 186 -3.42 33.75 0.78
CA ASP A 186 -2.42 32.72 1.03
C ASP A 186 -2.41 31.63 -0.07
N ARG A 187 -1.35 30.82 -0.08
CA ARG A 187 -1.18 29.72 -1.05
C ARG A 187 -2.29 28.67 -0.93
N ALA A 188 -2.76 28.38 0.28
CA ALA A 188 -3.83 27.40 0.49
C ALA A 188 -5.15 27.90 -0.14
N ALA A 189 -5.51 29.19 0.06
CA ALA A 189 -6.67 29.80 -0.56
C ALA A 189 -6.54 29.85 -2.10
N HIS A 190 -5.33 30.11 -2.63
CA HIS A 190 -5.09 30.05 -4.07
C HIS A 190 -5.34 28.63 -4.61
N THR A 191 -4.82 27.61 -3.95
CA THR A 191 -5.08 26.21 -4.30
C THR A 191 -6.58 25.87 -4.25
N GLU A 192 -7.30 26.35 -3.23
CA GLU A 192 -8.74 26.16 -3.10
C GLU A 192 -9.53 26.78 -4.26
N ARG A 193 -9.10 27.94 -4.76
CA ARG A 193 -9.69 28.55 -5.98
C ARG A 193 -9.47 27.70 -7.22
N ILE A 194 -8.24 27.14 -7.40
CA ILE A 194 -7.94 26.22 -8.51
C ILE A 194 -8.87 25.00 -8.43
N LEU A 195 -9.02 24.40 -7.25
CA LEU A 195 -9.88 23.23 -7.03
C LEU A 195 -11.35 23.56 -7.31
N ALA A 196 -11.83 24.74 -6.87
CA ALA A 196 -13.18 25.17 -7.15
C ALA A 196 -13.43 25.40 -8.67
N MET A 197 -12.43 25.83 -9.42
CA MET A 197 -12.52 25.88 -10.89
C MET A 197 -12.60 24.49 -11.50
N MET A 198 -11.79 23.55 -11.02
CA MET A 198 -11.84 22.14 -11.48
C MET A 198 -13.20 21.49 -11.18
N ASP A 199 -13.75 21.69 -9.99
CA ASP A 199 -15.06 21.18 -9.60
C ASP A 199 -16.22 21.74 -10.47
N ARG A 200 -16.03 22.93 -11.05
CA ARG A 200 -16.98 23.55 -12.00
C ARG A 200 -16.71 23.18 -13.46
N GLY A 201 -15.78 22.26 -13.75
CA GLY A 201 -15.40 21.87 -15.11
C GLY A 201 -14.53 22.90 -15.84
N GLN A 202 -14.03 23.95 -15.16
CA GLN A 202 -13.20 25.03 -15.76
C GLN A 202 -11.71 24.59 -15.82
N HIS A 203 -11.43 23.41 -16.34
CA HIS A 203 -10.09 22.80 -16.29
C HIS A 203 -9.02 23.67 -16.96
N VAL A 204 -9.27 24.21 -18.16
CA VAL A 204 -8.28 25.05 -18.86
C VAL A 204 -7.88 26.25 -18.00
N ARG A 205 -8.85 26.90 -17.36
CA ARG A 205 -8.58 28.05 -16.49
C ARG A 205 -7.84 27.62 -15.22
N ALA A 206 -8.24 26.50 -14.60
CA ALA A 206 -7.60 25.97 -13.40
C ALA A 206 -6.12 25.60 -13.64
N TRP A 207 -5.80 24.99 -14.79
CA TRP A 207 -4.44 24.65 -15.14
C TRP A 207 -3.59 25.89 -15.45
N ARG A 208 -4.14 26.85 -16.14
CA ARG A 208 -3.47 28.15 -16.37
C ARG A 208 -3.19 28.88 -15.05
N GLU A 209 -4.12 28.87 -14.11
CA GLU A 209 -3.94 29.45 -12.78
C GLU A 209 -2.84 28.72 -11.98
N ALA A 210 -2.65 27.41 -12.23
CA ALA A 210 -1.56 26.62 -11.69
C ALA A 210 -0.22 26.77 -12.46
N GLY A 211 -0.13 27.68 -13.42
CA GLY A 211 1.08 27.98 -14.20
C GLY A 211 1.33 27.01 -15.36
N ILE A 212 0.30 26.31 -15.85
CA ILE A 212 0.40 25.34 -16.94
C ILE A 212 -0.62 25.68 -18.03
N GLU A 213 -0.17 25.91 -19.24
CA GLU A 213 -1.07 26.09 -20.38
C GLU A 213 -1.55 24.72 -20.89
N LEU A 214 -2.85 24.48 -20.84
CA LEU A 214 -3.46 23.23 -21.26
C LEU A 214 -3.85 23.27 -22.74
N ASP A 215 -3.20 22.42 -23.54
CA ASP A 215 -3.55 22.21 -24.94
C ASP A 215 -4.67 21.16 -25.03
N THR A 216 -5.83 21.62 -25.49
CA THR A 216 -7.04 20.78 -25.69
C THR A 216 -7.34 20.54 -27.15
N SER A 217 -6.42 20.87 -28.06
CA SER A 217 -6.59 20.71 -29.50
C SER A 217 -6.57 19.23 -29.89
N GLU A 218 -7.72 18.57 -29.78
CA GLU A 218 -7.95 17.24 -30.35
C GLU A 218 -9.00 17.34 -31.47
N PRO A 219 -8.67 16.99 -32.71
CA PRO A 219 -9.53 17.26 -33.87
C PRO A 219 -10.88 16.54 -33.88
N SER A 220 -11.03 15.46 -33.10
CA SER A 220 -12.18 14.55 -33.21
C SER A 220 -13.26 14.73 -32.11
N ASP A 221 -12.93 15.24 -30.93
CA ASP A 221 -13.89 15.48 -29.83
C ASP A 221 -13.25 16.40 -28.77
N PRO A 222 -13.53 17.71 -28.76
CA PRO A 222 -12.93 18.67 -27.83
C PRO A 222 -13.31 18.42 -26.35
N ASP A 223 -14.40 17.68 -26.07
CA ASP A 223 -14.81 17.38 -24.69
C ASP A 223 -14.18 16.09 -24.14
N ARG A 224 -13.72 15.21 -25.01
CA ARG A 224 -13.10 13.94 -24.61
C ARG A 224 -11.84 14.12 -23.77
N PRO A 225 -10.95 15.06 -24.09
CA PRO A 225 -9.80 15.39 -23.31
C PRO A 225 -10.14 15.77 -21.86
N LEU A 226 -11.09 16.68 -21.69
CA LEU A 226 -11.48 17.21 -20.38
C LEU A 226 -12.09 16.11 -19.50
N ARG A 227 -12.97 15.26 -20.08
CA ARG A 227 -13.53 14.09 -19.37
C ARG A 227 -12.46 13.10 -18.94
N ARG A 228 -11.37 12.96 -19.71
CA ARG A 228 -10.22 12.11 -19.33
C ARG A 228 -9.44 12.71 -18.16
N LEU A 229 -9.18 14.01 -18.13
CA LEU A 229 -8.53 14.67 -17.01
C LEU A 229 -9.32 14.51 -15.71
N GLU A 230 -10.64 14.71 -15.76
CA GLU A 230 -11.54 14.48 -14.63
C GLU A 230 -11.48 13.02 -14.12
N ALA A 231 -11.55 12.06 -15.04
CA ALA A 231 -11.55 10.63 -14.71
C ALA A 231 -10.26 10.17 -14.03
N HIS A 232 -9.14 10.86 -14.29
CA HIS A 232 -7.82 10.52 -13.73
C HIS A 232 -7.46 11.30 -12.47
N GLY A 233 -8.24 12.30 -12.05
CA GLY A 233 -8.03 13.07 -10.83
C GLY A 233 -6.67 13.75 -10.79
N LEU A 234 -6.24 14.36 -11.91
CA LEU A 234 -4.97 15.06 -11.98
C LEU A 234 -4.97 16.32 -11.10
N TRP A 235 -3.82 16.56 -10.51
CA TRP A 235 -3.56 17.65 -9.59
C TRP A 235 -2.54 18.62 -10.22
N PRO A 236 -2.95 19.79 -10.72
CA PRO A 236 -2.02 20.71 -11.39
C PRO A 236 -1.15 21.51 -10.42
N VAL A 237 -1.52 21.59 -9.13
CA VAL A 237 -0.82 22.40 -8.12
C VAL A 237 0.58 21.83 -7.84
N GLY A 238 1.60 22.67 -7.95
CA GLY A 238 3.01 22.27 -7.77
C GLY A 238 3.61 21.48 -8.95
N LEU A 239 2.79 21.06 -9.92
CA LEU A 239 3.22 20.23 -11.04
C LEU A 239 4.16 20.97 -11.99
N ALA A 240 3.98 22.28 -12.20
CA ALA A 240 4.87 23.08 -13.02
C ALA A 240 6.28 23.16 -12.42
N ASP A 241 6.38 23.35 -11.11
CA ASP A 241 7.66 23.44 -10.41
C ASP A 241 8.39 22.11 -10.43
N GLU A 242 7.66 21.01 -10.23
CA GLU A 242 8.22 19.67 -10.34
C GLU A 242 8.71 19.35 -11.75
N ALA A 243 7.94 19.70 -12.77
CA ALA A 243 8.35 19.50 -14.16
C ALA A 243 9.65 20.28 -14.49
N ARG A 244 9.78 21.54 -14.02
CA ARG A 244 11.00 22.34 -14.19
C ARG A 244 12.18 21.73 -13.43
N ARG A 245 11.97 21.28 -12.19
CA ARG A 245 13.00 20.58 -11.38
C ARG A 245 13.55 19.36 -12.11
N LEU A 246 12.67 18.50 -12.60
CA LEU A 246 13.05 17.28 -13.33
C LEU A 246 13.72 17.61 -14.67
N ALA A 247 13.26 18.64 -15.39
CA ALA A 247 13.87 19.07 -16.65
C ALA A 247 15.31 19.54 -16.46
N GLY A 248 15.58 20.27 -15.38
CA GLY A 248 16.95 20.67 -15.00
C GLY A 248 17.84 19.50 -14.59
N LEU A 249 17.30 18.54 -13.83
CA LEU A 249 18.05 17.42 -13.27
C LEU A 249 18.43 16.36 -14.33
N TYR A 250 17.52 16.08 -15.25
CA TYR A 250 17.65 14.97 -16.21
C TYR A 250 17.84 15.41 -17.67
N HIS A 251 17.84 16.71 -17.93
CA HIS A 251 17.93 17.27 -19.29
C HIS A 251 16.85 16.72 -20.25
N VAL A 252 15.68 16.38 -19.69
CA VAL A 252 14.49 15.92 -20.42
C VAL A 252 13.42 16.99 -20.29
N ARG A 253 12.71 17.29 -21.37
CA ARG A 253 11.73 18.38 -21.40
C ARG A 253 10.28 17.94 -21.38
N THR A 254 9.99 16.65 -21.54
CA THR A 254 8.61 16.12 -21.59
C THR A 254 8.45 14.93 -20.67
N PHE A 255 7.41 14.97 -19.85
CA PHE A 255 7.09 13.95 -18.84
C PHE A 255 5.63 13.52 -18.95
N ASN A 256 5.37 12.23 -18.88
CA ASN A 256 4.01 11.68 -18.74
C ASN A 256 3.47 11.91 -17.34
N LEU A 257 2.15 12.06 -17.19
CA LEU A 257 1.49 12.23 -15.89
C LEU A 257 0.79 10.94 -15.46
N GLY A 258 1.31 10.32 -14.38
CA GLY A 258 0.78 9.07 -13.85
C GLY A 258 1.23 7.84 -14.64
N ASP A 259 0.97 6.67 -14.10
CA ASP A 259 1.40 5.36 -14.59
C ASP A 259 0.21 4.37 -14.49
N PRO A 260 0.12 3.33 -15.33
CA PRO A 260 0.89 2.99 -16.54
C PRO A 260 0.30 3.55 -17.84
N TYR A 261 -0.84 4.21 -17.78
CA TYR A 261 -1.55 4.75 -18.95
C TYR A 261 -1.78 6.27 -18.75
N PRO A 262 -0.76 7.09 -19.11
CA PRO A 262 -0.83 8.51 -18.84
C PRO A 262 -1.99 9.16 -19.61
N PRO A 263 -2.84 9.96 -18.94
CA PRO A 263 -3.88 10.72 -19.62
C PRO A 263 -3.34 11.97 -20.29
N ALA A 264 -2.19 12.49 -19.82
CA ALA A 264 -1.57 13.72 -20.29
C ALA A 264 -0.04 13.65 -20.16
N ALA A 265 0.64 14.55 -20.86
CA ALA A 265 2.06 14.83 -20.69
C ALA A 265 2.28 16.32 -20.48
N VAL A 266 3.30 16.69 -19.70
CA VAL A 266 3.75 18.08 -19.52
C VAL A 266 5.08 18.27 -20.23
N SER A 267 5.28 19.44 -20.81
CA SER A 267 6.51 19.85 -21.48
C SER A 267 6.98 21.19 -20.93
N VAL A 268 8.30 21.31 -20.71
CA VAL A 268 8.97 22.53 -20.25
C VAL A 268 9.72 23.16 -21.42
N ALA A 269 9.38 24.38 -21.79
CA ALA A 269 10.04 25.12 -22.85
C ALA A 269 11.39 25.71 -22.37
N ALA A 270 12.15 26.30 -23.30
CA ALA A 270 13.46 26.88 -22.99
C ALA A 270 13.37 28.12 -22.06
N ASP A 271 12.26 28.85 -22.14
CA ASP A 271 11.96 30.01 -21.28
C ASP A 271 11.37 29.62 -19.91
N GLY A 272 11.22 28.31 -19.65
CA GLY A 272 10.65 27.75 -18.40
C GLY A 272 9.12 27.72 -18.38
N SER A 273 8.42 28.12 -19.46
CA SER A 273 6.98 27.93 -19.56
C SER A 273 6.61 26.45 -19.62
N VAL A 274 5.45 26.12 -19.05
CA VAL A 274 4.99 24.71 -18.95
C VAL A 274 3.67 24.57 -19.70
N THR A 275 3.64 23.60 -20.60
CA THR A 275 2.44 23.24 -21.35
C THR A 275 2.04 21.79 -21.03
N ALA A 276 0.76 21.51 -20.97
CA ALA A 276 0.23 20.15 -20.84
C ALA A 276 -0.61 19.82 -22.06
N ARG A 277 -0.48 18.58 -22.55
CA ARG A 277 -1.31 18.06 -23.64
C ARG A 277 -1.84 16.68 -23.29
N LEU A 278 -2.96 16.34 -23.86
CA LEU A 278 -3.51 15.00 -23.73
C LEU A 278 -2.75 14.01 -24.63
N VAL A 279 -2.57 12.80 -24.13
CA VAL A 279 -1.77 11.78 -24.81
C VAL A 279 -2.63 10.55 -25.09
N ASP A 280 -2.53 10.01 -26.27
CA ASP A 280 -3.13 8.72 -26.57
C ASP A 280 -2.37 7.57 -25.86
N ARG A 281 -3.11 6.50 -25.55
CA ARG A 281 -2.61 5.32 -24.81
C ARG A 281 -1.33 4.69 -25.38
N THR A 282 -1.00 4.96 -26.64
CA THR A 282 0.12 4.36 -27.36
C THR A 282 1.32 5.27 -27.55
N SER A 283 1.15 6.57 -27.52
CA SER A 283 2.18 7.56 -27.93
C SER A 283 3.19 7.94 -26.84
N GLY A 284 2.96 7.57 -25.57
CA GLY A 284 3.75 8.08 -24.44
C GLY A 284 4.74 7.11 -23.79
N ARG A 285 4.86 5.86 -24.25
CA ARG A 285 5.59 4.81 -23.49
C ARG A 285 7.10 5.00 -23.35
N SER A 286 7.71 5.85 -24.14
CA SER A 286 9.16 6.12 -24.10
C SER A 286 9.55 7.32 -23.25
N GLN A 287 8.59 8.13 -22.80
CA GLN A 287 8.84 9.32 -22.00
C GLN A 287 8.96 8.96 -20.51
N PRO A 288 9.83 9.63 -19.75
CA PRO A 288 9.80 9.56 -18.29
C PRO A 288 8.48 10.06 -17.74
N TYR A 289 8.16 9.75 -16.49
CA TYR A 289 6.87 10.13 -15.93
C TYR A 289 6.98 10.79 -14.56
N ILE A 290 6.00 11.63 -14.26
CA ILE A 290 5.74 12.18 -12.93
C ILE A 290 4.71 11.27 -12.27
N PRO A 291 5.04 10.66 -11.12
CA PRO A 291 4.23 9.62 -10.52
C PRO A 291 2.93 10.14 -9.90
N ALA A 292 1.98 9.24 -9.71
CA ALA A 292 0.67 9.55 -9.11
C ALA A 292 0.73 10.34 -7.79
N PRO A 293 1.66 10.08 -6.84
CA PRO A 293 1.75 10.86 -5.61
C PRO A 293 2.02 12.35 -5.80
N VAL A 294 2.58 12.74 -6.95
CA VAL A 294 2.91 14.13 -7.29
C VAL A 294 1.82 14.77 -8.16
N CYS A 295 1.30 14.03 -9.14
CA CYS A 295 0.41 14.58 -10.15
C CYS A 295 -1.08 14.24 -9.95
N ARG A 296 -1.46 13.64 -8.83
CA ARG A 296 -2.87 13.35 -8.50
C ARG A 296 -3.27 13.96 -7.16
N VAL A 297 -4.58 14.16 -7.00
CA VAL A 297 -5.14 14.63 -5.73
C VAL A 297 -4.69 13.71 -4.59
N PRO A 298 -4.05 14.26 -3.54
CA PRO A 298 -3.65 13.47 -2.38
C PRO A 298 -4.88 12.85 -1.70
N PRO A 299 -4.99 11.51 -1.64
CA PRO A 299 -6.17 10.86 -1.09
C PRO A 299 -6.40 11.21 0.39
N ASP A 300 -5.34 11.46 1.13
CA ASP A 300 -5.39 11.79 2.56
C ASP A 300 -6.14 13.11 2.83
N LEU A 301 -5.91 14.15 2.04
CA LEU A 301 -6.65 15.42 2.15
C LEU A 301 -8.14 15.21 1.92
N TRP A 302 -8.49 14.42 0.90
CA TRP A 302 -9.89 14.12 0.61
C TRP A 302 -10.55 13.32 1.74
N LEU A 303 -9.86 12.29 2.26
CA LEU A 303 -10.38 11.44 3.34
C LEU A 303 -10.63 12.24 4.63
N LEU A 304 -9.69 13.10 5.00
CA LEU A 304 -9.81 13.95 6.19
C LEU A 304 -10.95 14.96 6.05
N ARG A 305 -11.00 15.67 4.92
CA ARG A 305 -12.08 16.64 4.62
C ARG A 305 -13.48 16.02 4.76
N HIS A 306 -13.62 14.74 4.41
CA HIS A 306 -14.91 14.04 4.48
C HIS A 306 -15.09 13.24 5.78
N GLY A 307 -14.27 13.46 6.81
CA GLY A 307 -14.34 12.78 8.10
C GLY A 307 -14.21 11.26 8.02
N ARG A 308 -13.46 10.77 7.03
CA ARG A 308 -13.22 9.32 6.84
C ARG A 308 -12.02 8.81 7.61
N ILE A 309 -11.09 9.68 7.90
CA ILE A 309 -9.92 9.49 8.75
C ILE A 309 -9.77 10.73 9.61
N THR A 310 -8.96 10.60 10.67
CA THR A 310 -8.56 11.70 11.54
C THR A 310 -7.06 11.97 11.38
N PRO A 311 -6.52 13.11 11.85
CA PRO A 311 -5.08 13.36 11.80
C PRO A 311 -4.24 12.30 12.52
N GLU A 312 -4.81 11.60 13.51
CA GLU A 312 -4.19 10.52 14.26
C GLU A 312 -3.98 9.26 13.42
N ASP A 313 -4.75 9.10 12.34
CA ASP A 313 -4.63 7.96 11.40
C ASP A 313 -3.50 8.17 10.38
N TRP A 314 -2.82 9.33 10.39
CA TRP A 314 -1.79 9.68 9.43
C TRP A 314 -0.40 9.26 9.87
N HIS A 315 0.46 9.08 8.88
CA HIS A 315 1.90 8.94 9.12
C HIS A 315 2.42 10.13 9.94
N PRO A 316 3.20 9.95 11.02
CA PRO A 316 3.62 11.03 11.92
C PRO A 316 4.27 12.21 11.20
N LEU A 317 5.18 11.95 10.24
CA LEU A 317 5.84 13.00 9.46
C LEU A 317 4.86 13.76 8.55
N VAL A 318 3.90 13.06 7.92
CA VAL A 318 2.85 13.70 7.10
C VAL A 318 1.98 14.60 7.98
N ARG A 319 1.56 14.09 9.14
CA ARG A 319 0.76 14.86 10.10
C ARG A 319 1.50 16.10 10.60
N ALA A 320 2.77 15.95 11.00
CA ALA A 320 3.59 17.06 11.47
C ALA A 320 3.83 18.12 10.38
N SER A 321 4.03 17.68 9.13
CA SER A 321 4.15 18.60 7.99
C SER A 321 2.88 19.40 7.78
N LEU A 322 1.72 18.72 7.69
CA LEU A 322 0.47 19.38 7.32
C LEU A 322 -0.14 20.19 8.45
N PHE A 323 0.07 19.79 9.70
CA PHE A 323 -0.48 20.46 10.89
C PHE A 323 0.60 20.65 11.97
N PRO A 324 1.56 21.55 11.76
CA PRO A 324 2.69 21.75 12.68
C PRO A 324 2.25 22.23 14.08
N ARG A 325 1.03 22.81 14.17
CA ARG A 325 0.48 23.31 15.44
C ARG A 325 -0.35 22.26 16.20
N LEU A 326 -0.67 21.13 15.59
CA LEU A 326 -1.33 20.04 16.32
C LEU A 326 -0.33 19.34 17.24
N GLY A 327 -0.64 19.28 18.52
CA GLY A 327 0.13 18.51 19.52
C GLY A 327 0.30 17.03 19.12
N PRO A 328 1.16 16.27 19.81
CA PRO A 328 1.38 14.86 19.51
C PRO A 328 0.04 14.08 19.51
N PRO A 329 -0.10 13.03 18.69
CA PRO A 329 -1.32 12.25 18.64
C PRO A 329 -1.61 11.60 20.00
N ALA A 330 -2.87 11.56 20.40
CA ALA A 330 -3.28 10.76 21.52
C ALA A 330 -2.90 9.30 21.25
N ARG A 331 -2.35 8.61 22.26
CA ARG A 331 -1.99 7.19 22.13
C ARG A 331 -3.24 6.42 21.70
N SER A 332 -3.17 5.74 20.56
CA SER A 332 -4.24 4.86 20.11
C SER A 332 -4.49 3.81 21.18
N ARG A 333 -5.75 3.68 21.62
CA ARG A 333 -6.13 2.56 22.46
C ARG A 333 -5.91 1.26 21.70
N PRO A 334 -5.41 0.21 22.36
CA PRO A 334 -5.42 -1.12 21.76
C PRO A 334 -6.85 -1.42 21.29
N GLN A 335 -7.00 -1.78 20.03
CA GLN A 335 -8.31 -2.19 19.53
C GLN A 335 -8.71 -3.46 20.26
N ASP A 336 -9.71 -3.37 21.12
CA ASP A 336 -10.38 -4.55 21.66
C ASP A 336 -10.85 -5.40 20.49
N GLY A 337 -10.61 -6.71 20.55
CA GLY A 337 -11.07 -7.63 19.52
C GLY A 337 -12.58 -7.51 19.32
N PRO A 338 -13.13 -7.89 18.14
CA PRO A 338 -14.54 -7.76 17.88
C PRO A 338 -15.33 -8.56 18.94
N PRO A 339 -16.39 -7.97 19.47
CA PRO A 339 -17.28 -8.65 20.40
C PRO A 339 -17.90 -9.87 19.71
N ALA A 340 -18.26 -10.88 20.51
CA ALA A 340 -19.02 -12.01 20.03
C ALA A 340 -20.29 -11.56 19.29
N VAL A 341 -20.59 -12.17 18.16
CA VAL A 341 -21.79 -11.84 17.37
C VAL A 341 -22.99 -12.68 17.81
N ARG A 342 -24.18 -12.08 17.78
CA ARG A 342 -25.42 -12.82 18.04
C ARG A 342 -25.88 -13.54 16.79
N VAL A 343 -26.21 -14.82 16.92
CA VAL A 343 -26.71 -15.71 15.87
C VAL A 343 -27.98 -16.35 16.36
N ARG A 344 -29.02 -16.38 15.52
CA ARG A 344 -30.26 -17.09 15.85
C ARG A 344 -30.06 -18.58 15.62
N CYS A 345 -30.20 -19.37 16.68
CA CYS A 345 -30.03 -20.81 16.68
C CYS A 345 -31.22 -21.47 17.37
N ARG A 346 -31.99 -22.31 16.65
CA ARG A 346 -33.19 -23.01 17.20
C ARG A 346 -34.22 -22.09 17.87
N GLY A 347 -34.37 -20.85 17.34
CA GLY A 347 -35.32 -19.88 17.87
C GLY A 347 -34.77 -18.91 18.90
N GLU A 348 -33.60 -19.17 19.51
CA GLU A 348 -32.94 -18.36 20.51
C GLU A 348 -31.71 -17.63 19.96
N TRP A 349 -31.25 -16.57 20.69
CA TRP A 349 -30.07 -15.81 20.31
C TRP A 349 -28.87 -16.27 21.12
N HIS A 350 -27.87 -16.85 20.42
CA HIS A 350 -26.61 -17.30 21.00
C HIS A 350 -25.44 -16.46 20.48
N ARG A 351 -24.34 -16.47 21.21
CA ARG A 351 -23.11 -15.76 20.86
C ARG A 351 -22.15 -16.70 20.15
N VAL A 352 -21.54 -16.21 19.06
CA VAL A 352 -20.44 -16.87 18.35
C VAL A 352 -19.27 -15.90 18.29
N GLY A 353 -18.08 -16.35 18.62
CA GLY A 353 -16.87 -15.53 18.59
C GLY A 353 -15.60 -16.32 18.74
N VAL A 354 -14.45 -15.68 18.55
CA VAL A 354 -13.15 -16.29 18.80
C VAL A 354 -12.80 -16.15 20.28
N HIS A 355 -12.59 -17.28 20.93
CA HIS A 355 -12.20 -17.36 22.33
C HIS A 355 -11.07 -18.39 22.47
N GLY A 356 -9.98 -18.01 23.18
CA GLY A 356 -8.84 -18.89 23.37
C GLY A 356 -8.23 -19.40 22.05
N GLY A 357 -8.22 -18.58 21.01
CA GLY A 357 -7.66 -18.91 19.69
C GLY A 357 -8.55 -19.82 18.83
N ARG A 358 -9.81 -20.03 19.21
CA ARG A 358 -10.76 -20.85 18.43
C ARG A 358 -12.11 -20.16 18.31
N ILE A 359 -12.71 -20.26 17.12
CA ILE A 359 -14.10 -19.85 16.96
C ILE A 359 -15.01 -20.89 17.62
N ALA A 360 -15.96 -20.41 18.41
CA ALA A 360 -16.88 -21.25 19.15
C ALA A 360 -18.28 -20.65 19.26
N ALA A 361 -19.25 -21.52 19.42
CA ALA A 361 -20.60 -21.17 19.81
C ALA A 361 -20.67 -21.08 21.35
N LEU A 362 -20.47 -19.88 21.89
CA LEU A 362 -20.16 -19.62 23.30
C LEU A 362 -21.25 -19.98 24.30
N ASP A 363 -22.49 -20.08 23.83
CA ASP A 363 -23.67 -20.36 24.67
C ASP A 363 -24.20 -21.81 24.46
N HIS A 364 -23.40 -22.68 23.84
CA HIS A 364 -23.68 -24.12 23.67
C HIS A 364 -22.83 -24.97 24.60
N ASP A 365 -23.40 -26.08 25.07
CA ASP A 365 -22.66 -27.03 25.89
C ASP A 365 -21.87 -28.08 25.07
N ALA A 366 -20.98 -28.79 25.74
CA ALA A 366 -20.13 -29.80 25.07
C ALA A 366 -20.93 -30.98 24.50
N ALA A 367 -22.14 -31.28 25.02
CA ALA A 367 -22.98 -32.34 24.49
C ALA A 367 -23.62 -31.93 23.16
N GLU A 368 -24.06 -30.67 23.05
CA GLU A 368 -24.57 -30.08 21.81
C GLU A 368 -23.50 -30.02 20.73
N GLU A 369 -22.26 -29.60 21.10
CA GLU A 369 -21.13 -29.60 20.17
C GLU A 369 -20.80 -30.98 19.63
N ARG A 370 -20.77 -32.02 20.52
CA ARG A 370 -20.55 -33.39 20.08
C ARG A 370 -21.66 -33.90 19.17
N ARG A 371 -22.91 -33.61 19.48
CA ARG A 371 -24.07 -33.99 18.63
C ARG A 371 -23.95 -33.38 17.24
N GLU A 372 -23.60 -32.12 17.15
CA GLU A 372 -23.43 -31.43 15.88
C GLU A 372 -22.23 -31.97 15.08
N ALA A 373 -21.14 -32.34 15.76
CA ALA A 373 -20.00 -33.00 15.13
C ALA A 373 -20.38 -34.34 14.51
N VAL A 374 -21.22 -35.17 15.20
CA VAL A 374 -21.74 -36.41 14.68
C VAL A 374 -22.67 -36.19 13.48
N VAL A 375 -23.57 -35.20 13.55
CA VAL A 375 -24.47 -34.85 12.43
C VAL A 375 -23.66 -34.51 11.17
N ARG A 376 -22.58 -33.71 11.32
CA ARG A 376 -21.68 -33.39 10.19
C ARG A 376 -20.94 -34.61 9.66
N ALA A 377 -20.42 -35.46 10.53
CA ALA A 377 -19.72 -36.67 10.12
C ALA A 377 -20.63 -37.62 9.31
N LEU A 378 -21.94 -37.57 9.55
CA LEU A 378 -22.94 -38.33 8.82
C LEU A 378 -23.47 -37.60 7.57
N GLY A 379 -22.85 -36.48 7.16
CA GLY A 379 -23.25 -35.72 5.98
C GLY A 379 -24.44 -34.77 6.18
N GLY A 380 -24.86 -34.53 7.42
CA GLY A 380 -25.90 -33.56 7.76
C GLY A 380 -25.42 -32.12 7.62
N THR A 381 -26.38 -31.19 7.38
CA THR A 381 -26.09 -29.76 7.27
C THR A 381 -26.16 -29.07 8.62
N SER A 382 -25.10 -28.32 8.97
CA SER A 382 -25.08 -27.48 10.18
C SER A 382 -26.00 -26.26 10.03
N SER A 383 -26.64 -25.87 11.12
CA SER A 383 -27.50 -24.67 11.17
C SER A 383 -27.11 -23.75 12.33
N GLY A 384 -27.62 -22.50 12.32
CA GLY A 384 -27.42 -21.54 13.40
C GLY A 384 -25.94 -21.28 13.72
N CYS A 385 -25.56 -21.40 14.98
CA CYS A 385 -24.19 -21.14 15.47
C CYS A 385 -23.15 -22.06 14.83
N HIS A 386 -23.47 -23.33 14.69
CA HIS A 386 -22.56 -24.33 14.11
C HIS A 386 -22.30 -24.07 12.63
N ALA A 387 -23.28 -23.59 11.87
CA ALA A 387 -23.08 -23.17 10.49
C ALA A 387 -22.11 -21.98 10.37
N VAL A 388 -22.14 -21.06 11.34
CA VAL A 388 -21.19 -19.94 11.39
C VAL A 388 -19.77 -20.42 11.70
N VAL A 389 -19.62 -21.36 12.65
CA VAL A 389 -18.31 -21.98 12.97
C VAL A 389 -17.74 -22.71 11.76
N SER A 390 -18.55 -23.52 11.06
CA SER A 390 -18.13 -24.22 9.83
C SER A 390 -17.78 -23.24 8.72
N ALA A 391 -18.57 -22.19 8.52
CA ALA A 391 -18.30 -21.15 7.50
C ALA A 391 -16.97 -20.42 7.75
N TRP A 392 -16.53 -20.30 9.01
CA TRP A 392 -15.25 -19.71 9.37
C TRP A 392 -14.06 -20.62 9.04
N THR A 393 -14.15 -21.90 9.37
CA THR A 393 -13.04 -22.86 9.24
C THR A 393 -12.98 -23.55 7.87
N GLU A 394 -14.10 -23.68 7.18
CA GLU A 394 -14.16 -24.32 5.86
C GLU A 394 -14.16 -23.33 4.70
N GLY A 395 -14.42 -22.05 4.99
CA GLY A 395 -14.50 -21.00 3.97
C GLY A 395 -15.80 -21.01 3.16
N ASN A 396 -16.72 -21.90 3.49
CA ASN A 396 -18.02 -22.06 2.82
C ASN A 396 -19.15 -21.50 3.71
N GLY A 397 -20.22 -21.00 3.10
CA GLY A 397 -21.37 -20.53 3.85
C GLY A 397 -21.36 -19.05 4.20
N ARG A 398 -22.40 -18.61 4.93
CA ARG A 398 -22.66 -17.21 5.24
C ARG A 398 -22.18 -16.84 6.64
N LEU A 399 -21.33 -15.82 6.72
CA LEU A 399 -20.89 -15.26 8.00
C LEU A 399 -21.70 -13.99 8.35
N PRO A 400 -22.00 -13.75 9.64
CA PRO A 400 -22.45 -12.47 10.14
C PRO A 400 -21.51 -11.33 9.71
N LYS A 401 -22.07 -10.13 9.54
CA LYS A 401 -21.33 -8.97 8.98
C LYS A 401 -20.02 -8.69 9.72
N LEU A 402 -20.03 -8.69 11.06
CA LEU A 402 -18.83 -8.41 11.86
C LEU A 402 -17.74 -9.47 11.68
N LEU A 403 -18.08 -10.78 11.72
CA LEU A 403 -17.11 -11.86 11.50
C LEU A 403 -16.56 -11.85 10.07
N ARG A 404 -17.42 -11.57 9.08
CA ARG A 404 -16.97 -11.42 7.69
C ARG A 404 -16.00 -10.26 7.54
N HIS A 405 -16.26 -9.13 8.19
CA HIS A 405 -15.38 -7.96 8.17
C HIS A 405 -14.05 -8.27 8.85
N GLN A 406 -14.07 -8.88 10.03
CA GLN A 406 -12.87 -9.33 10.75
C GLN A 406 -12.00 -10.25 9.89
N ARG A 407 -12.63 -11.27 9.27
CA ARG A 407 -11.94 -12.19 8.37
C ARG A 407 -11.28 -11.46 7.21
N GLN A 408 -12.01 -10.56 6.56
CA GLN A 408 -11.50 -9.76 5.45
C GLN A 408 -10.33 -8.87 5.90
N GLU A 409 -10.48 -8.16 7.01
CA GLU A 409 -9.43 -7.30 7.57
C GLU A 409 -8.15 -8.09 7.87
N THR A 410 -8.28 -9.25 8.52
CA THR A 410 -7.14 -10.10 8.86
C THR A 410 -6.37 -10.52 7.60
N PHE A 411 -7.07 -10.98 6.56
CA PHE A 411 -6.42 -11.40 5.31
C PHE A 411 -5.83 -10.21 4.54
N GLU A 412 -6.47 -9.04 4.54
CA GLU A 412 -5.92 -7.83 3.94
C GLU A 412 -4.63 -7.40 4.66
N ARG A 413 -4.58 -7.42 6.00
CA ARG A 413 -3.35 -7.14 6.77
C ARG A 413 -2.23 -8.13 6.46
N MET A 414 -2.55 -9.42 6.40
CA MET A 414 -1.58 -10.46 5.99
C MET A 414 -1.03 -10.18 4.59
N TYR A 415 -1.88 -9.86 3.64
CA TYR A 415 -1.48 -9.55 2.26
C TYR A 415 -0.52 -8.35 2.20
N HIS A 416 -0.68 -7.38 3.09
CA HIS A 416 0.22 -6.22 3.19
C HIS A 416 1.46 -6.45 4.07
N GLY A 417 1.65 -7.65 4.64
CA GLY A 417 2.85 -8.03 5.39
C GLY A 417 2.82 -7.67 6.88
N ASP A 418 1.63 -7.44 7.47
CA ASP A 418 1.52 -7.08 8.90
C ASP A 418 1.67 -8.31 9.81
N THR A 419 2.90 -8.85 9.86
CA THR A 419 3.27 -10.01 10.70
C THR A 419 2.99 -9.74 12.18
N ARG A 420 3.26 -8.51 12.65
CA ARG A 420 3.07 -8.15 14.07
C ARG A 420 1.61 -8.21 14.49
N PHE A 421 0.70 -7.76 13.64
CA PHE A 421 -0.73 -7.89 13.90
C PHE A 421 -1.13 -9.36 14.05
N VAL A 422 -0.68 -10.22 13.15
CA VAL A 422 -0.99 -11.66 13.19
C VAL A 422 -0.47 -12.29 14.48
N LEU A 423 0.77 -12.00 14.86
CA LEU A 423 1.37 -12.48 16.11
C LEU A 423 0.58 -12.00 17.34
N ALA A 424 0.27 -10.70 17.42
CA ALA A 424 -0.50 -10.13 18.52
C ALA A 424 -1.90 -10.74 18.65
N MET A 425 -2.55 -11.02 17.51
CA MET A 425 -3.86 -11.68 17.48
C MET A 425 -3.80 -13.15 17.90
N LEU A 426 -2.72 -13.86 17.55
CA LEU A 426 -2.46 -15.24 18.01
C LEU A 426 -2.15 -15.27 19.51
N ASP A 427 -1.26 -14.39 19.99
CA ASP A 427 -0.85 -14.30 21.39
C ASP A 427 -2.03 -13.96 22.32
N SER A 428 -2.91 -13.08 21.88
CA SER A 428 -4.12 -12.73 22.63
C SER A 428 -5.26 -13.73 22.51
N GLY A 429 -5.09 -14.80 21.72
CA GLY A 429 -6.15 -15.80 21.48
C GLY A 429 -7.37 -15.24 20.72
N ARG A 430 -7.22 -14.13 19.99
CA ARG A 430 -8.28 -13.46 19.20
C ARG A 430 -8.32 -13.88 17.75
N LEU A 431 -7.39 -14.72 17.29
CA LEU A 431 -7.34 -15.28 15.94
C LEU A 431 -7.42 -16.80 16.01
N ASP A 432 -8.37 -17.39 15.29
CA ASP A 432 -8.37 -18.84 15.04
C ASP A 432 -7.50 -19.13 13.80
N PRO A 433 -6.34 -19.80 13.93
CA PRO A 433 -5.44 -20.07 12.81
C PRO A 433 -6.06 -20.94 11.71
N ARG A 434 -7.15 -21.66 12.02
CA ARG A 434 -7.86 -22.51 11.04
C ARG A 434 -8.81 -21.71 10.14
N MET A 435 -8.91 -20.40 10.36
CA MET A 435 -9.71 -19.50 9.56
C MET A 435 -9.37 -19.63 8.07
N ARG A 436 -10.41 -19.68 7.22
CA ARG A 436 -10.25 -19.63 5.76
C ARG A 436 -10.74 -18.31 5.21
N GLY A 437 -9.92 -17.69 4.39
CA GLY A 437 -10.18 -16.42 3.69
C GLY A 437 -10.96 -16.59 2.39
N TRP A 438 -10.84 -15.55 1.53
CA TRP A 438 -11.35 -15.64 0.18
C TRP A 438 -10.69 -16.80 -0.58
N GLU A 439 -11.41 -17.37 -1.52
CA GLU A 439 -10.95 -18.54 -2.29
C GLU A 439 -10.52 -19.76 -1.46
N GLY A 440 -10.86 -19.81 -0.17
CA GLY A 440 -10.51 -20.92 0.72
C GLY A 440 -9.06 -20.91 1.21
N LEU A 441 -8.33 -19.81 1.03
CA LEU A 441 -6.95 -19.64 1.51
C LEU A 441 -6.88 -19.86 3.03
N THR A 442 -5.86 -20.55 3.51
CA THR A 442 -5.53 -20.69 4.94
C THR A 442 -4.42 -19.70 5.32
N LEU A 443 -4.15 -19.57 6.63
CA LEU A 443 -3.00 -18.80 7.10
C LEU A 443 -1.67 -19.32 6.52
N LEU A 444 -1.54 -20.63 6.27
CA LEU A 444 -0.34 -21.19 5.63
C LEU A 444 -0.14 -20.66 4.20
N HIS A 445 -1.22 -20.46 3.43
CA HIS A 445 -1.13 -19.84 2.11
C HIS A 445 -0.68 -18.38 2.19
N MET A 446 -1.01 -17.69 3.29
CA MET A 446 -0.67 -16.27 3.47
C MET A 446 0.76 -16.05 3.98
N LEU A 447 1.48 -17.11 4.40
CA LEU A 447 2.87 -16.97 4.87
C LEU A 447 3.82 -16.42 3.81
N VAL A 448 3.45 -16.52 2.52
CA VAL A 448 4.21 -15.90 1.43
C VAL A 448 4.36 -14.38 1.59
N TYR A 449 3.40 -13.73 2.23
CA TYR A 449 3.37 -12.28 2.43
C TYR A 449 3.97 -11.82 3.76
N LEU A 450 4.22 -12.76 4.69
CA LEU A 450 4.59 -12.50 6.09
C LEU A 450 6.01 -13.00 6.38
N ASP A 451 6.57 -12.57 7.49
CA ASP A 451 7.74 -13.21 8.06
C ASP A 451 7.30 -14.56 8.63
N HIS A 452 7.60 -15.63 7.92
CA HIS A 452 7.03 -16.95 8.17
C HIS A 452 7.62 -17.66 9.39
N GLU A 453 8.88 -17.38 9.76
CA GLU A 453 9.60 -18.10 10.80
C GLU A 453 8.85 -18.14 12.15
N PRO A 454 8.34 -17.02 12.70
CA PRO A 454 7.61 -17.06 13.97
C PRO A 454 6.18 -17.61 13.84
N LEU A 455 5.65 -17.78 12.62
CA LEU A 455 4.25 -18.14 12.37
C LEU A 455 4.03 -19.60 11.99
N LEU A 456 4.93 -20.18 11.18
CA LEU A 456 4.74 -21.48 10.55
C LEU A 456 4.44 -22.58 11.58
N SER A 457 5.29 -22.73 12.61
CA SER A 457 5.13 -23.75 13.64
C SER A 457 3.83 -23.57 14.43
N ARG A 458 3.43 -22.34 14.71
CA ARG A 458 2.20 -22.01 15.45
C ARG A 458 0.95 -22.38 14.68
N VAL A 459 0.93 -22.11 13.38
CA VAL A 459 -0.21 -22.43 12.50
C VAL A 459 -0.33 -23.94 12.30
N LEU A 460 0.79 -24.66 12.14
CA LEU A 460 0.80 -26.12 12.07
C LEU A 460 0.34 -26.76 13.38
N ALA A 461 0.81 -26.26 14.53
CA ALA A 461 0.40 -26.74 15.85
C ALA A 461 -1.11 -26.52 16.12
N ALA A 462 -1.73 -25.53 15.49
CA ALA A 462 -3.17 -25.32 15.56
C ALA A 462 -3.98 -26.33 14.72
N GLY A 463 -3.32 -27.22 13.98
CA GLY A 463 -3.94 -28.28 13.19
C GLY A 463 -4.30 -27.87 11.76
N VAL A 464 -3.71 -26.80 11.21
CA VAL A 464 -3.88 -26.46 9.80
C VAL A 464 -3.04 -27.43 8.96
N PRO A 465 -3.64 -28.21 8.04
CA PRO A 465 -2.87 -29.14 7.22
C PRO A 465 -1.85 -28.41 6.34
N VAL A 466 -0.61 -28.94 6.28
CA VAL A 466 0.47 -28.34 5.46
C VAL A 466 0.11 -28.30 3.98
N ASP A 467 -0.63 -29.29 3.47
CA ASP A 467 -1.14 -29.37 2.10
C ASP A 467 -2.63 -28.99 1.99
N ALA A 468 -3.11 -28.11 2.89
CA ALA A 468 -4.45 -27.58 2.78
C ALA A 468 -4.68 -26.99 1.37
N ARG A 469 -5.84 -27.30 0.76
CA ARG A 469 -6.15 -26.86 -0.59
C ARG A 469 -7.08 -25.65 -0.55
N ASP A 470 -6.79 -24.66 -1.41
CA ASP A 470 -7.70 -23.55 -1.72
C ASP A 470 -8.76 -23.99 -2.76
N ARG A 471 -9.62 -23.06 -3.20
CA ARG A 471 -10.66 -23.36 -4.20
C ARG A 471 -10.12 -23.70 -5.59
N HIS A 472 -8.85 -23.44 -5.85
CA HIS A 472 -8.17 -23.79 -7.11
C HIS A 472 -7.35 -25.08 -7.00
N GLY A 473 -7.41 -25.76 -5.84
CA GLY A 473 -6.62 -26.94 -5.56
C GLY A 473 -5.16 -26.65 -5.20
N ARG A 474 -4.77 -25.36 -5.03
CA ARG A 474 -3.40 -24.96 -4.74
C ARG A 474 -3.10 -25.20 -3.26
N THR A 475 -1.89 -25.71 -2.97
CA THR A 475 -1.36 -25.86 -1.60
C THR A 475 -0.59 -24.59 -1.17
N PRO A 476 -0.30 -24.40 0.13
CA PRO A 476 0.56 -23.31 0.60
C PRO A 476 1.92 -23.27 -0.11
N LEU A 477 2.55 -24.45 -0.34
CA LEU A 477 3.80 -24.55 -1.08
C LEU A 477 3.65 -24.11 -2.53
N TYR A 478 2.56 -24.47 -3.20
CA TYR A 478 2.26 -24.04 -4.56
C TYR A 478 2.14 -22.51 -4.62
N VAL A 479 1.39 -21.90 -3.70
CA VAL A 479 1.20 -20.44 -3.63
C VAL A 479 2.53 -19.73 -3.33
N ALA A 480 3.35 -20.28 -2.41
CA ALA A 480 4.68 -19.72 -2.12
C ALA A 480 5.56 -19.66 -3.36
N VAL A 481 5.57 -20.71 -4.20
CA VAL A 481 6.35 -20.74 -5.45
C VAL A 481 5.82 -19.71 -6.47
N VAL A 482 4.51 -19.69 -6.70
CA VAL A 482 3.90 -18.85 -7.75
C VAL A 482 3.93 -17.37 -7.40
N HIS A 483 3.79 -17.03 -6.13
CA HIS A 483 3.76 -15.64 -5.66
C HIS A 483 5.13 -15.11 -5.23
N GLY A 484 6.22 -15.83 -5.53
CA GLY A 484 7.58 -15.32 -5.29
C GLY A 484 8.02 -15.40 -3.83
N GLY A 485 7.53 -16.39 -3.10
CA GLY A 485 7.96 -16.66 -1.72
C GLY A 485 9.46 -16.91 -1.61
N SER A 486 10.02 -16.62 -0.44
CA SER A 486 11.44 -16.81 -0.15
C SER A 486 11.84 -18.29 -0.23
N ALA A 487 13.11 -18.56 -0.57
CA ALA A 487 13.66 -19.92 -0.52
C ALA A 487 13.59 -20.51 0.90
N GLY A 488 13.67 -19.67 1.94
CA GLY A 488 13.46 -20.06 3.32
C GLY A 488 12.08 -20.63 3.55
N LEU A 489 11.02 -19.92 3.18
CA LEU A 489 9.64 -20.38 3.31
C LEU A 489 9.40 -21.70 2.57
N VAL A 490 9.86 -21.80 1.32
CA VAL A 490 9.71 -23.03 0.52
C VAL A 490 10.40 -24.22 1.21
N ARG A 491 11.62 -24.05 1.69
CA ARG A 491 12.38 -25.07 2.42
C ARG A 491 11.68 -25.51 3.70
N ASP A 492 11.15 -24.55 4.46
CA ASP A 492 10.52 -24.84 5.75
C ASP A 492 9.15 -25.52 5.58
N LEU A 493 8.37 -25.15 4.56
CA LEU A 493 7.16 -25.90 4.19
C LEU A 493 7.47 -27.34 3.75
N ARG A 494 8.55 -27.55 2.98
CA ARG A 494 9.01 -28.91 2.61
C ARG A 494 9.44 -29.73 3.82
N ARG A 495 10.17 -29.12 4.76
CA ARG A 495 10.53 -29.78 6.04
C ARG A 495 9.32 -30.14 6.88
N ALA A 496 8.25 -29.35 6.80
CA ALA A 496 6.98 -29.64 7.43
C ALA A 496 6.16 -30.73 6.70
N GLY A 497 6.66 -31.28 5.59
CA GLY A 497 6.05 -32.37 4.86
C GLY A 497 5.19 -31.96 3.66
N ALA A 498 5.31 -30.71 3.16
CA ALA A 498 4.54 -30.27 1.99
C ALA A 498 4.94 -31.04 0.72
N ASP A 499 3.93 -31.51 -0.04
CA ASP A 499 4.10 -32.33 -1.22
C ASP A 499 4.42 -31.51 -2.49
N LEU A 500 5.60 -31.73 -3.07
CA LEU A 500 6.01 -31.17 -4.35
C LEU A 500 5.22 -31.71 -5.56
N GLY A 501 4.59 -32.88 -5.42
CA GLY A 501 3.74 -33.51 -6.42
C GLY A 501 2.28 -33.02 -6.38
N ALA A 502 1.91 -32.24 -5.36
CA ALA A 502 0.56 -31.70 -5.26
C ALA A 502 0.22 -30.82 -6.47
N ALA A 503 -0.84 -31.19 -7.19
CA ALA A 503 -1.31 -30.48 -8.37
C ALA A 503 -2.51 -29.59 -8.07
N ASP A 504 -2.61 -28.47 -8.79
CA ASP A 504 -3.81 -27.62 -8.82
C ASP A 504 -4.94 -28.27 -9.66
N HIS A 505 -6.10 -27.61 -9.74
CA HIS A 505 -7.24 -28.11 -10.54
C HIS A 505 -6.98 -28.16 -12.05
N ARG A 506 -5.85 -27.59 -12.53
CA ARG A 506 -5.41 -27.67 -13.95
C ARG A 506 -4.38 -28.79 -14.17
N GLY A 507 -4.06 -29.56 -13.13
CA GLY A 507 -3.09 -30.65 -13.18
C GLY A 507 -1.63 -30.20 -13.11
N LEU A 508 -1.34 -28.92 -12.84
CA LEU A 508 0.03 -28.43 -12.71
C LEU A 508 0.55 -28.67 -11.29
N THR A 509 1.67 -29.36 -11.16
CA THR A 509 2.31 -29.63 -9.89
C THR A 509 3.18 -28.47 -9.40
N VAL A 510 3.57 -28.51 -8.11
CA VAL A 510 4.54 -27.54 -7.57
C VAL A 510 5.86 -27.60 -8.32
N ARG A 511 6.34 -28.79 -8.70
CA ARG A 511 7.56 -28.98 -9.51
C ARG A 511 7.46 -28.32 -10.88
N ASP A 512 6.28 -28.42 -11.52
CA ASP A 512 6.05 -27.74 -12.81
C ASP A 512 6.15 -26.22 -12.65
N ARG A 513 5.60 -25.68 -11.55
CA ARG A 513 5.66 -24.25 -11.27
C ARG A 513 7.08 -23.76 -10.97
N ILE A 514 7.89 -24.50 -10.24
CA ILE A 514 9.32 -24.18 -10.02
C ILE A 514 10.04 -24.06 -11.37
N ARG A 515 9.85 -25.05 -12.27
CA ARG A 515 10.45 -25.05 -13.60
C ARG A 515 9.97 -23.86 -14.45
N MET A 516 8.66 -23.60 -14.49
CA MET A 516 8.07 -22.48 -15.23
C MET A 516 8.54 -21.11 -14.72
N ALA A 517 8.70 -20.97 -13.43
CA ALA A 517 9.17 -19.74 -12.78
C ALA A 517 10.70 -19.56 -12.89
N LYS A 518 11.42 -20.55 -13.43
CA LYS A 518 12.90 -20.59 -13.49
C LYS A 518 13.57 -20.39 -12.13
N ARG A 519 12.92 -20.86 -11.07
CA ARG A 519 13.37 -20.75 -9.67
C ARG A 519 14.28 -21.91 -9.30
N SER A 520 15.45 -22.02 -9.95
CA SER A 520 16.45 -23.06 -9.67
C SER A 520 16.97 -23.02 -8.21
N ASP A 521 16.83 -21.89 -7.54
CA ASP A 521 17.09 -21.72 -6.11
C ASP A 521 16.18 -22.59 -5.21
N LEU A 522 15.05 -23.04 -5.73
CA LEU A 522 14.05 -23.85 -5.01
C LEU A 522 14.13 -25.36 -5.31
N ASP A 523 14.96 -25.79 -6.24
CA ASP A 523 15.10 -27.21 -6.64
C ASP A 523 15.97 -28.03 -5.65
N ARG A 524 16.66 -27.38 -4.71
CA ARG A 524 17.59 -28.00 -3.75
C ARG A 524 16.91 -28.44 -2.45
#